data_6cd0d616e1db0b0bddc10999aa2b3de2
#
_entry.id   6cd0d616e1db0b0bddc10999aa2b3de2
#
_cell.length_a   1.000
_cell.length_b   1.000
_cell.length_c   1.000
_cell.angle_alpha   90.00
_cell.angle_beta   90.00
_cell.angle_gamma   90.00
#
_symmetry.space_group_name_H-M   'P 1'
#
loop_
_entity.id
_entity.type
_entity.pdbx_description
1 polymer ?
#
loop_
_entity_poly.entity_id
_entity_poly.type
_entity_poly.pdbx_seq_one_letter_code
_entity_poly.pdbx_strand_id
1 'polypeptide(L)'
;MVYAVISDVHANAIALSAVLEDARRCGADRTLCLGDVVGYGPEPEATATAIRTRAIFTVAGNHDDAVSGRADASDFIDLAADAVSRHREALSNENLDWLRSLPYVYRGRSFHCVHGDFTSPKTFEYVSDENEAAANFAATKAQLMFVGHSHVPGIFLTGASGRVYSLPPTDFTIEAGKRYIVNPGSVGYPRTAGSTCESTYVLYDDEERTVTFRRIPFTVRSVMQTGRNPKRMKKRVVAAFAFAAAVAAGAAAWILAPEERVETVTEVLTNSVTKVVEKEVTKVVAIARIDRSENVMLPPSARKARVEVKLAKGSPAAHLQLMFRDAAGRILWEERWTVKKSKKATVKVPSGAAAATLSAGRTGGDKPSMFDTFMLYLKQ
;
A
#
# COMPACT_ATOMS: atom_id res chain seq x y z
N MET A 1 28.73 -1.50 -1.21
CA MET A 1 27.69 -2.19 -2.07
C MET A 1 26.34 -1.57 -1.76
N VAL A 2 25.58 -1.18 -2.80
CA VAL A 2 24.28 -0.53 -2.66
C VAL A 2 23.14 -1.54 -2.87
N TYR A 3 22.27 -1.67 -1.87
CA TYR A 3 21.10 -2.55 -1.91
C TYR A 3 19.82 -1.73 -2.11
N ALA A 4 18.98 -2.11 -3.08
CA ALA A 4 17.59 -1.68 -3.12
C ALA A 4 16.75 -2.62 -2.24
N VAL A 5 16.23 -2.12 -1.13
CA VAL A 5 15.38 -2.88 -0.20
C VAL A 5 13.93 -2.54 -0.49
N ILE A 6 13.18 -3.50 -1.01
CA ILE A 6 11.78 -3.39 -1.41
C ILE A 6 10.91 -4.31 -0.58
N SER A 7 9.63 -4.00 -0.44
CA SER A 7 8.64 -4.79 0.28
C SER A 7 7.25 -4.63 -0.33
N ASP A 8 6.36 -5.57 -0.04
CA ASP A 8 4.92 -5.43 -0.27
C ASP A 8 4.60 -5.04 -1.72
N VAL A 9 5.11 -5.88 -2.64
CA VAL A 9 5.01 -5.66 -4.10
C VAL A 9 3.60 -5.95 -4.61
N HIS A 10 2.92 -6.93 -3.98
CA HIS A 10 1.52 -7.23 -4.17
C HIS A 10 1.09 -7.32 -5.64
N ALA A 11 1.80 -8.15 -6.41
CA ALA A 11 1.46 -8.43 -7.81
C ALA A 11 1.26 -7.17 -8.68
N ASN A 12 1.98 -6.08 -8.39
CA ASN A 12 1.98 -4.83 -9.15
C ASN A 12 3.26 -4.70 -9.98
N ALA A 13 3.27 -5.32 -11.16
CA ALA A 13 4.45 -5.35 -12.02
C ALA A 13 4.82 -3.95 -12.56
N ILE A 14 3.86 -3.06 -12.72
CA ILE A 14 4.09 -1.68 -13.18
C ILE A 14 4.89 -0.91 -12.12
N ALA A 15 4.41 -0.93 -10.87
CA ALA A 15 5.10 -0.28 -9.75
C ALA A 15 6.49 -0.89 -9.52
N LEU A 16 6.60 -2.23 -9.55
CA LEU A 16 7.87 -2.93 -9.42
C LEU A 16 8.87 -2.51 -10.51
N SER A 17 8.42 -2.44 -11.77
CA SER A 17 9.29 -2.04 -12.87
C SER A 17 9.82 -0.60 -12.71
N ALA A 18 8.97 0.32 -12.26
CA ALA A 18 9.37 1.71 -12.00
C ALA A 18 10.40 1.81 -10.86
N VAL A 19 10.19 1.05 -9.77
CA VAL A 19 11.13 1.01 -8.63
C VAL A 19 12.46 0.38 -9.02
N LEU A 20 12.46 -0.75 -9.74
CA LEU A 20 13.70 -1.39 -10.18
C LEU A 20 14.50 -0.53 -11.15
N GLU A 21 13.83 0.22 -12.03
CA GLU A 21 14.49 1.16 -12.93
C GLU A 21 15.09 2.36 -12.18
N ASP A 22 14.37 2.91 -11.18
CA ASP A 22 14.90 3.98 -10.34
C ASP A 22 16.10 3.49 -9.51
N ALA A 23 16.00 2.31 -8.90
CA ALA A 23 17.08 1.69 -8.14
C ALA A 23 18.35 1.51 -8.98
N ARG A 24 18.17 1.01 -10.22
CA ARG A 24 19.28 0.87 -11.18
C ARG A 24 19.92 2.23 -11.52
N ARG A 25 19.11 3.28 -11.74
CA ARG A 25 19.62 4.65 -12.00
C ARG A 25 20.36 5.24 -10.80
N CYS A 26 19.95 4.87 -9.59
CA CYS A 26 20.60 5.27 -8.35
C CYS A 26 21.81 4.40 -7.98
N GLY A 27 22.23 3.48 -8.86
CA GLY A 27 23.44 2.67 -8.65
C GLY A 27 23.25 1.48 -7.71
N ALA A 28 22.02 1.00 -7.52
CA ALA A 28 21.81 -0.21 -6.73
C ALA A 28 22.44 -1.43 -7.42
N ASP A 29 23.34 -2.11 -6.71
CA ASP A 29 24.02 -3.32 -7.17
C ASP A 29 23.12 -4.55 -7.04
N ARG A 30 22.26 -4.58 -6.03
CA ARG A 30 21.46 -5.72 -5.61
C ARG A 30 20.07 -5.29 -5.15
N THR A 31 19.11 -6.20 -5.31
CA THR A 31 17.74 -6.02 -4.78
C THR A 31 17.47 -7.04 -3.68
N LEU A 32 16.90 -6.59 -2.56
CA LEU A 32 16.40 -7.41 -1.46
C LEU A 32 14.89 -7.23 -1.42
N CYS A 33 14.11 -8.31 -1.31
CA CYS A 33 12.67 -8.25 -1.17
C CYS A 33 12.24 -8.78 0.21
N LEU A 34 11.48 -7.97 0.93
CA LEU A 34 11.00 -8.31 2.28
C LEU A 34 9.69 -9.10 2.26
N GLY A 35 9.29 -9.67 1.13
CA GLY A 35 8.08 -10.49 1.03
C GLY A 35 6.85 -9.74 0.51
N ASP A 36 5.72 -10.43 0.56
CA ASP A 36 4.45 -10.02 -0.06
C ASP A 36 4.65 -9.65 -1.53
N VAL A 37 5.29 -10.57 -2.25
CA VAL A 37 5.49 -10.48 -3.69
C VAL A 37 4.17 -10.54 -4.42
N VAL A 38 3.25 -11.36 -3.92
CA VAL A 38 1.91 -11.60 -4.46
C VAL A 38 0.81 -11.05 -3.53
N GLY A 39 -0.45 -11.26 -3.84
CA GLY A 39 -1.58 -10.67 -3.13
C GLY A 39 -2.09 -9.38 -3.78
N TYR A 40 -3.34 -9.03 -3.59
CA TYR A 40 -4.06 -7.84 -4.09
C TYR A 40 -4.03 -7.62 -5.61
N GLY A 41 -2.88 -7.28 -6.19
CA GLY A 41 -2.70 -6.79 -7.55
C GLY A 41 -3.00 -7.81 -8.66
N PRO A 42 -2.95 -7.38 -9.94
CA PRO A 42 -3.44 -8.20 -11.05
C PRO A 42 -2.37 -9.10 -11.72
N GLU A 43 -1.07 -8.94 -11.41
CA GLU A 43 0.01 -9.50 -12.22
C GLU A 43 0.95 -10.41 -11.38
N PRO A 44 0.42 -11.50 -10.74
CA PRO A 44 1.20 -12.32 -9.82
C PRO A 44 2.35 -13.06 -10.52
N GLU A 45 2.12 -13.63 -11.72
CA GLU A 45 3.13 -14.40 -12.45
C GLU A 45 4.30 -13.52 -12.89
N ALA A 46 4.01 -12.35 -13.48
CA ALA A 46 5.04 -11.41 -13.90
C ALA A 46 5.88 -10.89 -12.73
N THR A 47 5.21 -10.60 -11.61
CA THR A 47 5.84 -10.06 -10.40
C THR A 47 6.71 -11.12 -9.72
N ALA A 48 6.18 -12.33 -9.52
CA ALA A 48 6.92 -13.44 -8.92
C ALA A 48 8.16 -13.79 -9.76
N THR A 49 8.00 -13.89 -11.06
CA THR A 49 9.14 -14.16 -11.98
C THR A 49 10.18 -13.05 -11.92
N ALA A 50 9.74 -11.77 -11.89
CA ALA A 50 10.67 -10.65 -11.84
C ALA A 50 11.48 -10.63 -10.54
N ILE A 51 10.85 -10.89 -9.38
CA ILE A 51 11.55 -10.94 -8.09
C ILE A 51 12.45 -12.16 -8.01
N ARG A 52 11.96 -13.35 -8.35
CA ARG A 52 12.73 -14.61 -8.34
C ARG A 52 14.01 -14.51 -9.15
N THR A 53 13.98 -13.82 -10.28
CA THR A 53 15.14 -13.72 -11.19
C THR A 53 16.08 -12.55 -10.89
N ARG A 54 15.64 -11.53 -10.16
CA ARG A 54 16.39 -10.27 -9.96
C ARG A 54 16.78 -9.99 -8.51
N ALA A 55 15.95 -10.37 -7.54
CA ALA A 55 16.31 -10.23 -6.14
C ALA A 55 17.33 -11.30 -5.75
N ILE A 56 18.41 -10.87 -5.09
CA ILE A 56 19.41 -11.82 -4.57
C ILE A 56 18.90 -12.55 -3.35
N PHE A 57 17.91 -11.99 -2.67
CA PHE A 57 17.31 -12.56 -1.50
C PHE A 57 15.85 -12.06 -1.33
N THR A 58 14.98 -12.98 -0.93
CA THR A 58 13.57 -12.69 -0.63
C THR A 58 13.18 -13.46 0.63
N VAL A 59 12.52 -12.79 1.60
CA VAL A 59 11.84 -13.47 2.71
C VAL A 59 10.36 -13.62 2.37
N ALA A 60 9.71 -14.60 2.99
CA ALA A 60 8.27 -14.82 2.80
C ALA A 60 7.45 -13.78 3.52
N GLY A 61 6.40 -13.27 2.85
CA GLY A 61 5.31 -12.54 3.47
C GLY A 61 4.08 -13.44 3.70
N ASN A 62 3.09 -12.93 4.44
CA ASN A 62 1.88 -13.68 4.74
C ASN A 62 1.05 -14.00 3.48
N HIS A 63 1.03 -13.10 2.48
CA HIS A 63 0.39 -13.39 1.20
C HIS A 63 1.14 -14.44 0.40
N ASP A 64 2.47 -14.45 0.45
CA ASP A 64 3.28 -15.48 -0.22
C ASP A 64 3.01 -16.86 0.40
N ASP A 65 2.91 -16.93 1.72
CA ASP A 65 2.56 -18.15 2.45
C ASP A 65 1.15 -18.64 2.09
N ALA A 66 0.18 -17.75 2.11
CA ALA A 66 -1.19 -18.11 1.79
C ALA A 66 -1.32 -18.59 0.33
N VAL A 67 -0.74 -17.86 -0.64
CA VAL A 67 -0.80 -18.24 -2.06
C VAL A 67 -0.07 -19.55 -2.33
N SER A 68 1.09 -19.77 -1.72
CA SER A 68 1.85 -21.03 -1.90
C SER A 68 1.25 -22.23 -1.16
N GLY A 69 0.25 -22.01 -0.29
CA GLY A 69 -0.42 -23.06 0.48
C GLY A 69 0.32 -23.49 1.74
N ARG A 70 1.29 -22.69 2.23
CA ARG A 70 1.95 -22.91 3.53
C ARG A 70 1.09 -22.45 4.71
N ALA A 71 0.19 -21.48 4.48
CA ALA A 71 -0.74 -20.95 5.48
C ALA A 71 -2.17 -20.90 4.94
N ASP A 72 -3.14 -20.86 5.84
CA ASP A 72 -4.53 -20.60 5.52
C ASP A 72 -4.76 -19.08 5.32
N ALA A 73 -5.74 -18.74 4.51
CA ALA A 73 -6.18 -17.36 4.26
C ALA A 73 -7.51 -17.05 4.98
N SER A 74 -7.96 -17.89 5.92
CA SER A 74 -9.26 -17.73 6.62
C SER A 74 -9.38 -16.42 7.39
N ASP A 75 -8.26 -15.91 7.90
CA ASP A 75 -8.21 -14.66 8.66
C ASP A 75 -8.00 -13.41 7.78
N PHE A 76 -7.88 -13.60 6.47
CA PHE A 76 -7.72 -12.49 5.54
C PHE A 76 -9.07 -11.79 5.30
N ILE A 77 -9.01 -10.49 5.04
CA ILE A 77 -10.17 -9.75 4.54
C ILE A 77 -10.57 -10.31 3.16
N ASP A 78 -11.86 -10.24 2.83
CA ASP A 78 -12.41 -10.81 1.58
C ASP A 78 -11.58 -10.47 0.33
N LEU A 79 -11.17 -9.21 0.18
CA LEU A 79 -10.36 -8.76 -0.95
C LEU A 79 -9.02 -9.50 -1.04
N ALA A 80 -8.37 -9.74 0.09
CA ALA A 80 -7.09 -10.43 0.16
C ALA A 80 -7.27 -11.94 -0.08
N ALA A 81 -8.30 -12.56 0.50
CA ALA A 81 -8.62 -13.96 0.31
C ALA A 81 -8.98 -14.27 -1.16
N ASP A 82 -9.78 -13.42 -1.81
CA ASP A 82 -10.08 -13.49 -3.24
C ASP A 82 -8.81 -13.38 -4.10
N ALA A 83 -7.87 -12.51 -3.71
CA ALA A 83 -6.60 -12.39 -4.41
C ALA A 83 -5.74 -13.65 -4.25
N VAL A 84 -5.67 -14.23 -3.05
CA VAL A 84 -4.95 -15.48 -2.79
C VAL A 84 -5.46 -16.60 -3.71
N SER A 85 -6.78 -16.79 -3.80
CA SER A 85 -7.38 -17.83 -4.65
C SER A 85 -7.03 -17.62 -6.13
N ARG A 86 -7.21 -16.39 -6.64
CA ARG A 86 -6.88 -16.05 -8.04
C ARG A 86 -5.40 -16.21 -8.35
N HIS A 87 -4.52 -15.81 -7.43
CA HIS A 87 -3.08 -15.88 -7.65
C HIS A 87 -2.58 -17.33 -7.63
N ARG A 88 -3.15 -18.17 -6.76
CA ARG A 88 -2.82 -19.60 -6.74
C ARG A 88 -3.15 -20.29 -8.07
N GLU A 89 -4.26 -19.89 -8.71
CA GLU A 89 -4.64 -20.40 -10.03
C GLU A 89 -3.82 -19.82 -11.19
N ALA A 90 -3.31 -18.60 -11.05
CA ALA A 90 -2.61 -17.87 -12.10
C ALA A 90 -1.10 -18.11 -12.14
N LEU A 91 -0.52 -18.55 -11.02
CA LEU A 91 0.92 -18.78 -10.91
C LEU A 91 1.32 -20.13 -11.50
N SER A 92 2.46 -20.15 -12.18
CA SER A 92 3.14 -21.38 -12.59
C SER A 92 3.59 -22.20 -11.37
N ASN A 93 3.73 -23.51 -11.54
CA ASN A 93 4.27 -24.38 -10.50
C ASN A 93 5.66 -23.93 -10.05
N GLU A 94 6.48 -23.45 -10.97
CA GLU A 94 7.83 -22.93 -10.67
C GLU A 94 7.78 -21.75 -9.70
N ASN A 95 6.87 -20.79 -9.91
CA ASN A 95 6.71 -19.65 -9.01
C ASN A 95 6.02 -20.05 -7.69
N LEU A 96 5.06 -20.98 -7.70
CA LEU A 96 4.47 -21.51 -6.47
C LEU A 96 5.51 -22.25 -5.61
N ASP A 97 6.35 -23.08 -6.22
CA ASP A 97 7.39 -23.82 -5.50
C ASP A 97 8.48 -22.87 -4.97
N TRP A 98 8.82 -21.82 -5.74
CA TRP A 98 9.71 -20.78 -5.27
C TRP A 98 9.13 -20.02 -4.07
N LEU A 99 7.88 -19.56 -4.11
CA LEU A 99 7.23 -18.91 -2.97
C LEU A 99 7.21 -19.82 -1.74
N ARG A 100 6.93 -21.12 -1.94
CA ARG A 100 6.94 -22.14 -0.88
C ARG A 100 8.32 -22.33 -0.26
N SER A 101 9.39 -22.09 -1.01
CA SER A 101 10.77 -22.24 -0.56
C SER A 101 11.33 -21.02 0.19
N LEU A 102 10.62 -19.89 0.18
CA LEU A 102 11.11 -18.65 0.80
C LEU A 102 11.35 -18.82 2.31
N PRO A 103 12.50 -18.38 2.83
CA PRO A 103 12.75 -18.33 4.26
C PRO A 103 11.95 -17.19 4.93
N TYR A 104 11.66 -17.30 6.21
CA TYR A 104 10.98 -16.26 6.96
C TYR A 104 11.91 -15.13 7.42
N VAL A 105 13.18 -15.43 7.64
CA VAL A 105 14.17 -14.49 8.17
C VAL A 105 15.48 -14.62 7.40
N TYR A 106 16.10 -13.50 7.11
CA TYR A 106 17.48 -13.40 6.68
C TYR A 106 18.34 -12.82 7.81
N ARG A 107 19.45 -13.49 8.12
CA ARG A 107 20.46 -13.04 9.08
C ARG A 107 21.80 -12.92 8.39
N GLY A 108 22.05 -11.73 7.85
CA GLY A 108 23.33 -11.39 7.23
C GLY A 108 24.32 -10.80 8.24
N ARG A 109 25.50 -10.46 7.74
CA ARG A 109 26.56 -9.86 8.54
C ARG A 109 26.27 -8.39 8.88
N SER A 110 25.75 -7.62 7.91
CA SER A 110 25.51 -6.17 8.02
C SER A 110 24.09 -5.83 8.43
N PHE A 111 23.10 -6.69 8.14
CA PHE A 111 21.69 -6.45 8.45
C PHE A 111 20.90 -7.77 8.56
N HIS A 112 19.75 -7.67 9.21
CA HIS A 112 18.75 -8.75 9.24
C HIS A 112 17.47 -8.30 8.57
N CYS A 113 16.72 -9.23 7.95
CA CYS A 113 15.43 -8.98 7.33
C CYS A 113 14.36 -9.97 7.80
N VAL A 114 13.13 -9.50 7.91
CA VAL A 114 11.92 -10.27 8.14
C VAL A 114 10.76 -9.53 7.48
N HIS A 115 9.68 -10.21 7.13
CA HIS A 115 8.51 -9.50 6.59
C HIS A 115 7.75 -8.77 7.70
N GLY A 116 7.27 -9.47 8.72
CA GLY A 116 6.59 -8.90 9.88
C GLY A 116 7.58 -8.55 10.99
N ASP A 117 7.72 -9.43 11.97
CA ASP A 117 8.53 -9.23 13.17
C ASP A 117 9.57 -10.34 13.42
N PHE A 118 10.59 -10.04 14.23
CA PHE A 118 11.65 -10.99 14.58
C PHE A 118 11.30 -11.87 15.77
N THR A 119 10.24 -11.57 16.52
CA THR A 119 9.84 -12.33 17.71
C THR A 119 9.12 -13.61 17.32
N SER A 120 8.26 -13.53 16.31
CA SER A 120 7.46 -14.62 15.75
C SER A 120 7.36 -14.54 14.23
N PRO A 121 8.43 -14.80 13.47
CA PRO A 121 8.48 -14.51 12.04
C PRO A 121 7.40 -15.16 11.18
N LYS A 122 6.76 -16.23 11.65
CA LYS A 122 5.71 -16.96 10.93
C LYS A 122 4.31 -16.45 11.21
N THR A 123 4.11 -15.63 12.23
CA THR A 123 2.80 -15.03 12.56
C THR A 123 2.61 -13.67 11.91
N PHE A 124 3.69 -13.09 11.38
CA PHE A 124 3.68 -11.83 10.65
C PHE A 124 3.07 -10.68 11.45
N GLU A 125 3.42 -10.56 12.73
CA GLU A 125 2.99 -9.44 13.55
C GLU A 125 3.54 -8.11 13.02
N TYR A 126 2.80 -7.03 13.25
CA TYR A 126 3.24 -5.71 12.83
C TYR A 126 4.34 -5.16 13.74
N VAL A 127 5.20 -4.30 13.17
CA VAL A 127 6.09 -3.42 13.93
C VAL A 127 5.67 -1.99 13.63
N SER A 128 4.75 -1.45 14.42
CA SER A 128 4.08 -0.17 14.17
C SER A 128 4.18 0.83 15.34
N ASP A 129 4.69 0.39 16.50
CA ASP A 129 4.94 1.26 17.64
C ASP A 129 6.26 0.96 18.34
N GLU A 130 6.62 1.79 19.35
CA GLU A 130 7.87 1.68 20.08
C GLU A 130 7.96 0.42 20.95
N ASN A 131 6.85 -0.15 21.41
CA ASN A 131 6.82 -1.36 22.24
C ASN A 131 7.10 -2.60 21.36
N GLU A 132 6.43 -2.68 20.21
CA GLU A 132 6.67 -3.73 19.21
C GLU A 132 8.13 -3.67 18.72
N ALA A 133 8.63 -2.47 18.43
CA ALA A 133 10.03 -2.27 18.06
C ALA A 133 11.01 -2.66 19.17
N ALA A 134 10.72 -2.37 20.44
CA ALA A 134 11.55 -2.79 21.57
C ALA A 134 11.65 -4.32 21.68
N ALA A 135 10.55 -5.04 21.48
CA ALA A 135 10.55 -6.50 21.45
C ALA A 135 11.42 -7.03 20.29
N ASN A 136 11.35 -6.41 19.13
CA ASN A 136 12.17 -6.75 17.97
C ASN A 136 13.66 -6.45 18.21
N PHE A 137 14.01 -5.34 18.86
CA PHE A 137 15.39 -5.06 19.29
C PHE A 137 15.92 -6.10 20.28
N ALA A 138 15.06 -6.67 21.11
CA ALA A 138 15.44 -7.74 22.04
C ALA A 138 15.64 -9.10 21.32
N ALA A 139 14.86 -9.38 20.28
CA ALA A 139 14.87 -10.65 19.56
C ALA A 139 16.13 -10.88 18.71
N THR A 140 16.89 -9.83 18.37
CA THR A 140 18.11 -9.94 17.56
C THR A 140 19.17 -8.93 18.01
N LYS A 141 20.45 -9.19 17.67
CA LYS A 141 21.57 -8.27 17.97
C LYS A 141 22.00 -7.42 16.77
N ALA A 142 21.34 -7.54 15.62
CA ALA A 142 21.68 -6.77 14.45
C ALA A 142 21.60 -5.26 14.72
N GLN A 143 22.53 -4.51 14.17
CA GLN A 143 22.51 -3.05 14.23
C GLN A 143 21.46 -2.45 13.29
N LEU A 144 21.29 -3.05 12.12
CA LEU A 144 20.29 -2.66 11.13
C LEU A 144 19.35 -3.83 10.87
N MET A 145 18.06 -3.56 10.90
CA MET A 145 16.98 -4.51 10.61
C MET A 145 16.03 -3.89 9.60
N PHE A 146 15.57 -4.70 8.66
CA PHE A 146 14.51 -4.32 7.72
C PHE A 146 13.25 -5.15 7.98
N VAL A 147 12.10 -4.47 8.03
CA VAL A 147 10.76 -5.05 8.20
C VAL A 147 9.81 -4.48 7.15
N GLY A 148 8.77 -5.20 6.78
CA GLY A 148 7.74 -4.77 5.84
C GLY A 148 6.34 -4.76 6.47
N HIS A 149 5.37 -5.41 5.77
CA HIS A 149 4.03 -5.78 6.23
C HIS A 149 3.08 -4.62 6.56
N SER A 150 3.54 -3.54 7.22
CA SER A 150 2.69 -2.40 7.55
C SER A 150 2.37 -1.51 6.34
N HIS A 151 3.16 -1.59 5.27
CA HIS A 151 3.15 -0.71 4.09
C HIS A 151 3.42 0.76 4.40
N VAL A 152 3.86 1.07 5.61
CA VAL A 152 4.12 2.45 6.06
C VAL A 152 5.62 2.62 6.25
N PRO A 153 6.28 3.47 5.44
CA PRO A 153 7.70 3.70 5.60
C PRO A 153 8.00 4.45 6.90
N GLY A 154 9.06 4.04 7.59
CA GLY A 154 9.45 4.63 8.87
C GLY A 154 10.70 4.00 9.47
N ILE A 155 11.12 4.57 10.59
CA ILE A 155 12.32 4.15 11.30
C ILE A 155 12.00 4.02 12.80
N PHE A 156 12.46 2.94 13.42
CA PHE A 156 12.60 2.88 14.88
C PHE A 156 14.08 2.88 15.24
N LEU A 157 14.43 3.67 16.25
CA LEU A 157 15.79 3.87 16.71
C LEU A 157 15.92 3.58 18.19
N THR A 158 16.95 2.86 18.58
CA THR A 158 17.36 2.75 19.99
C THR A 158 18.87 2.96 20.12
N GLY A 159 19.31 3.36 21.29
CA GLY A 159 20.72 3.59 21.63
C GLY A 159 21.05 3.10 23.03
N ALA A 160 22.09 3.65 23.66
CA ALA A 160 22.60 3.21 24.96
C ALA A 160 21.56 3.29 26.12
N SER A 161 20.58 4.19 26.04
CA SER A 161 19.51 4.30 27.05
C SER A 161 18.51 3.15 27.00
N GLY A 162 18.49 2.38 25.91
CA GLY A 162 17.48 1.33 25.65
C GLY A 162 16.10 1.89 25.26
N ARG A 163 15.90 3.20 25.32
CA ARG A 163 14.64 3.82 24.89
C ARG A 163 14.51 3.74 23.37
N VAL A 164 13.31 3.39 22.90
CA VAL A 164 12.97 3.36 21.48
C VAL A 164 12.27 4.65 21.08
N TYR A 165 12.56 5.13 19.88
CA TYR A 165 11.96 6.30 19.26
C TYR A 165 11.47 5.93 17.87
N SER A 166 10.26 6.36 17.54
CA SER A 166 9.71 6.31 16.19
C SER A 166 10.09 7.59 15.45
N LEU A 167 10.63 7.46 14.24
CA LEU A 167 11.05 8.56 13.39
C LEU A 167 10.38 8.47 12.00
N PRO A 168 10.09 9.61 11.37
CA PRO A 168 9.59 9.62 9.99
C PRO A 168 10.63 9.05 9.01
N PRO A 169 10.22 8.63 7.80
CA PRO A 169 11.11 8.10 6.77
C PRO A 169 11.99 9.22 6.20
N THR A 170 13.16 9.40 6.79
CA THR A 170 14.19 10.38 6.41
C THR A 170 15.53 9.68 6.19
N ASP A 171 16.36 10.23 5.32
CA ASP A 171 17.69 9.71 5.05
C ASP A 171 18.58 9.85 6.30
N PHE A 172 19.43 8.85 6.54
CA PHE A 172 20.35 8.87 7.68
C PHE A 172 21.61 8.03 7.46
N THR A 173 22.63 8.31 8.27
CA THR A 173 23.81 7.47 8.40
C THR A 173 23.71 6.64 9.67
N ILE A 174 24.08 5.36 9.59
CA ILE A 174 24.06 4.44 10.72
C ILE A 174 25.18 4.78 11.68
N GLU A 175 24.83 5.29 12.86
CA GLU A 175 25.75 5.70 13.90
C GLU A 175 26.19 4.51 14.79
N ALA A 176 27.44 4.54 15.23
CA ALA A 176 27.94 3.58 16.19
C ALA A 176 27.16 3.63 17.53
N GLY A 177 26.87 2.49 18.10
CA GLY A 177 26.12 2.38 19.38
C GLY A 177 24.61 2.60 19.26
N LYS A 178 24.10 2.95 18.08
CA LYS A 178 22.66 2.97 17.78
C LYS A 178 22.24 1.75 16.99
N ARG A 179 20.96 1.39 17.09
CA ARG A 179 20.35 0.29 16.34
C ARG A 179 19.07 0.77 15.69
N TYR A 180 18.78 0.25 14.51
CA TYR A 180 17.70 0.74 13.65
C TYR A 180 16.83 -0.41 13.16
N ILE A 181 15.51 -0.19 13.15
CA ILE A 181 14.53 -0.95 12.39
C ILE A 181 14.00 -0.01 11.31
N VAL A 182 14.08 -0.42 10.05
CA VAL A 182 13.67 0.36 8.89
C VAL A 182 12.56 -0.37 8.16
N ASN A 183 11.44 0.30 7.96
CA ASN A 183 10.40 -0.18 7.07
C ASN A 183 10.49 0.63 5.76
N PRO A 184 10.73 0.01 4.59
CA PRO A 184 10.81 0.71 3.32
C PRO A 184 9.44 1.18 2.81
N GLY A 185 8.34 0.76 3.45
CA GLY A 185 6.98 0.95 2.96
C GLY A 185 6.59 -0.11 1.93
N SER A 186 5.79 0.25 0.94
CA SER A 186 5.27 -0.69 -0.05
C SER A 186 5.57 -0.23 -1.47
N VAL A 187 5.94 -1.18 -2.33
CA VAL A 187 6.07 -0.97 -3.77
C VAL A 187 4.70 -0.93 -4.44
N GLY A 188 3.84 -1.91 -4.18
CA GLY A 188 2.64 -2.14 -4.97
C GLY A 188 1.34 -1.68 -4.32
N TYR A 189 1.31 -1.53 -2.98
CA TYR A 189 0.09 -1.22 -2.23
C TYR A 189 0.34 -0.28 -1.05
N PRO A 190 0.81 0.96 -1.31
CA PRO A 190 1.14 1.92 -0.25
C PRO A 190 -0.09 2.30 0.59
N ARG A 191 0.09 2.41 1.92
CA ARG A 191 -0.93 2.83 2.89
C ARG A 191 -0.68 4.24 3.42
N THR A 192 0.22 5.00 2.82
CA THR A 192 0.49 6.38 3.21
C THR A 192 -0.64 7.32 2.78
N ALA A 193 -1.03 8.25 3.66
CA ALA A 193 -2.01 9.27 3.36
C ALA A 193 -1.46 10.24 2.30
N GLY A 194 -2.08 10.28 1.12
CA GLY A 194 -1.69 11.17 0.03
C GLY A 194 -2.62 11.00 -1.18
N SER A 195 -2.65 11.99 -2.07
CA SER A 195 -3.44 11.95 -3.31
C SER A 195 -2.74 11.27 -4.48
N THR A 196 -1.47 10.93 -4.32
CA THR A 196 -0.63 10.25 -5.32
C THR A 196 -0.30 8.86 -4.83
N CYS A 197 -0.47 7.85 -5.69
CA CYS A 197 0.05 6.52 -5.42
C CYS A 197 1.57 6.57 -5.65
N GLU A 198 2.31 6.47 -4.56
CA GLU A 198 3.76 6.47 -4.59
C GLU A 198 4.30 5.16 -4.02
N SER A 199 5.01 4.40 -4.84
CA SER A 199 5.84 3.31 -4.35
C SER A 199 6.93 3.87 -3.45
N THR A 200 7.21 3.17 -2.36
CA THR A 200 8.34 3.51 -1.50
C THR A 200 9.30 2.34 -1.41
N TYR A 201 10.58 2.64 -1.33
CA TYR A 201 11.65 1.67 -1.10
C TYR A 201 12.85 2.37 -0.47
N VAL A 202 13.87 1.62 -0.10
CA VAL A 202 15.09 2.14 0.52
C VAL A 202 16.31 1.73 -0.28
N LEU A 203 17.28 2.65 -0.42
CA LEU A 203 18.65 2.33 -0.80
C LEU A 203 19.48 2.23 0.48
N TYR A 204 20.20 1.13 0.64
CA TYR A 204 21.16 0.92 1.72
C TYR A 204 22.55 0.73 1.15
N ASP A 205 23.47 1.65 1.44
CA ASP A 205 24.87 1.52 1.13
C ASP A 205 25.62 0.95 2.36
N ASP A 206 26.19 -0.26 2.24
CA ASP A 206 26.86 -0.93 3.34
C ASP A 206 28.30 -0.43 3.59
N GLU A 207 28.90 0.27 2.63
CA GLU A 207 30.21 0.89 2.76
C GLU A 207 30.10 2.25 3.43
N GLU A 208 29.25 3.13 2.88
CA GLU A 208 28.98 4.47 3.44
C GLU A 208 28.07 4.41 4.67
N ARG A 209 27.44 3.25 4.93
CA ARG A 209 26.51 3.02 6.03
C ARG A 209 25.34 3.99 6.04
N THR A 210 24.81 4.28 4.86
CA THR A 210 23.69 5.21 4.66
C THR A 210 22.42 4.48 4.28
N VAL A 211 21.29 5.05 4.70
CA VAL A 211 19.94 4.59 4.36
C VAL A 211 19.20 5.77 3.74
N THR A 212 18.77 5.62 2.49
CA THR A 212 18.08 6.65 1.72
C THR A 212 16.69 6.20 1.32
N PHE A 213 15.64 6.93 1.72
CA PHE A 213 14.26 6.65 1.35
C PHE A 213 13.93 7.20 -0.03
N ARG A 214 13.33 6.38 -0.86
CA ARG A 214 12.91 6.73 -2.22
C ARG A 214 11.40 6.68 -2.36
N ARG A 215 10.84 7.64 -3.11
CA ARG A 215 9.41 7.72 -3.45
C ARG A 215 9.25 7.82 -4.95
N ILE A 216 8.54 6.89 -5.54
CA ILE A 216 8.36 6.80 -6.99
C ILE A 216 6.88 6.90 -7.31
N PRO A 217 6.42 7.97 -7.95
CA PRO A 217 5.03 8.06 -8.36
C PRO A 217 4.71 7.00 -9.41
N PHE A 218 3.58 6.34 -9.27
CA PHE A 218 3.06 5.43 -10.29
C PHE A 218 1.57 5.66 -10.49
N THR A 219 1.09 5.40 -11.72
CA THR A 219 -0.32 5.57 -12.05
C THR A 219 -1.07 4.27 -11.82
N VAL A 220 -1.98 4.24 -10.85
CA VAL A 220 -2.86 3.09 -10.61
C VAL A 220 -3.93 3.04 -11.66
N ARG A 221 -3.66 2.43 -12.80
CA ARG A 221 -4.71 2.13 -13.80
C ARG A 221 -5.38 0.77 -13.63
N SER A 222 -4.91 -0.09 -12.73
CA SER A 222 -5.27 -1.52 -12.74
C SER A 222 -5.64 -2.19 -11.42
N VAL A 223 -5.47 -1.59 -10.27
CA VAL A 223 -5.64 -2.32 -8.99
C VAL A 223 -7.11 -2.55 -8.60
N MET A 224 -8.09 -1.88 -9.22
CA MET A 224 -9.48 -1.92 -8.79
C MET A 224 -10.51 -2.47 -9.81
N GLN A 225 -10.13 -3.26 -10.80
CA GLN A 225 -11.12 -3.73 -11.80
C GLN A 225 -11.51 -5.22 -11.74
N THR A 226 -11.23 -5.98 -10.72
CA THR A 226 -11.55 -7.42 -10.70
C THR A 226 -12.58 -7.88 -9.67
N GLY A 227 -13.43 -6.99 -9.17
CA GLY A 227 -14.56 -7.36 -8.31
C GLY A 227 -15.89 -7.57 -9.05
N ARG A 228 -15.94 -8.13 -10.28
CA ARG A 228 -17.19 -8.41 -10.99
C ARG A 228 -17.24 -9.80 -11.63
N ASN A 229 -18.30 -10.51 -11.28
CA ASN A 229 -18.73 -11.85 -11.72
C ASN A 229 -18.47 -12.11 -13.24
N PRO A 230 -17.73 -13.19 -13.61
CA PRO A 230 -17.32 -13.50 -14.99
C PRO A 230 -18.48 -13.68 -15.98
N LYS A 231 -19.67 -14.04 -15.53
CA LYS A 231 -20.84 -14.26 -16.41
C LYS A 231 -21.42 -12.96 -17.01
N ARG A 232 -21.11 -11.77 -16.43
CA ARG A 232 -21.49 -10.45 -17.00
C ARG A 232 -20.42 -9.81 -17.88
N MET A 233 -19.20 -10.32 -17.83
CA MET A 233 -18.05 -9.75 -18.55
C MET A 233 -18.04 -10.07 -20.06
N LYS A 234 -18.60 -11.20 -20.50
CA LYS A 234 -18.51 -11.61 -21.92
C LYS A 234 -19.10 -10.62 -22.93
N LYS A 235 -20.17 -9.88 -22.59
CA LYS A 235 -20.76 -8.90 -23.53
C LYS A 235 -20.05 -7.53 -23.55
N ARG A 236 -19.42 -7.11 -22.46
CA ARG A 236 -18.74 -5.80 -22.40
C ARG A 236 -17.28 -5.87 -22.84
N VAL A 237 -16.60 -6.99 -22.61
CA VAL A 237 -15.23 -7.23 -23.06
C VAL A 237 -15.18 -7.36 -24.57
N VAL A 238 -16.16 -8.06 -25.20
CA VAL A 238 -16.25 -8.14 -26.68
C VAL A 238 -16.47 -6.75 -27.29
N ALA A 239 -17.28 -5.88 -26.67
CA ALA A 239 -17.47 -4.51 -27.14
C ALA A 239 -16.22 -3.63 -26.96
N ALA A 240 -15.45 -3.82 -25.88
CA ALA A 240 -14.21 -3.09 -25.67
C ALA A 240 -13.08 -3.56 -26.61
N PHE A 241 -12.99 -4.86 -26.90
CA PHE A 241 -12.05 -5.38 -27.90
C PHE A 241 -12.42 -4.98 -29.31
N ALA A 242 -13.73 -4.95 -29.66
CA ALA A 242 -14.19 -4.45 -30.96
C ALA A 242 -13.89 -2.94 -31.13
N PHE A 243 -14.02 -2.16 -30.06
CA PHE A 243 -13.69 -0.73 -30.08
C PHE A 243 -12.16 -0.51 -30.16
N ALA A 244 -11.36 -1.27 -29.42
CA ALA A 244 -9.91 -1.21 -29.49
C ALA A 244 -9.35 -1.67 -30.85
N ALA A 245 -9.97 -2.69 -31.48
CA ALA A 245 -9.62 -3.15 -32.81
C ALA A 245 -10.00 -2.11 -33.87
N ALA A 246 -11.13 -1.42 -33.72
CA ALA A 246 -11.54 -0.33 -34.63
C ALA A 246 -10.62 0.89 -34.49
N VAL A 247 -10.17 1.22 -33.28
CA VAL A 247 -9.18 2.29 -33.03
C VAL A 247 -7.81 1.91 -33.59
N ALA A 248 -7.37 0.65 -33.44
CA ALA A 248 -6.12 0.16 -34.03
C ALA A 248 -6.14 0.11 -35.55
N ALA A 249 -7.27 -0.26 -36.17
CA ALA A 249 -7.45 -0.23 -37.61
C ALA A 249 -7.50 1.21 -38.17
N GLY A 250 -8.12 2.14 -37.39
CA GLY A 250 -8.10 3.58 -37.71
C GLY A 250 -6.68 4.16 -37.60
N ALA A 251 -5.90 3.79 -36.57
CA ALA A 251 -4.53 4.22 -36.41
C ALA A 251 -3.59 3.68 -37.49
N ALA A 252 -3.78 2.45 -37.96
CA ALA A 252 -3.00 1.89 -39.07
C ALA A 252 -3.27 2.60 -40.42
N ALA A 253 -4.50 3.07 -40.67
CA ALA A 253 -4.83 3.89 -41.82
C ALA A 253 -4.27 5.33 -41.73
N TRP A 254 -3.92 5.79 -40.51
CA TRP A 254 -3.40 7.13 -40.26
C TRP A 254 -1.88 7.24 -40.30
N ILE A 255 -1.15 6.13 -40.07
CA ILE A 255 0.32 6.07 -40.15
C ILE A 255 0.84 6.33 -41.58
N LEU A 256 -0.07 6.31 -42.57
CA LEU A 256 0.22 6.59 -44.00
C LEU A 256 -0.17 8.02 -44.46
N ALA A 257 -0.50 8.92 -43.54
CA ALA A 257 -0.89 10.31 -43.85
C ALA A 257 0.17 11.34 -43.43
N PRO A 258 0.31 12.50 -44.12
CA PRO A 258 1.39 13.48 -43.84
C PRO A 258 1.32 14.13 -42.46
N GLU A 259 2.49 14.53 -41.94
CA GLU A 259 2.79 14.96 -40.56
C GLU A 259 1.94 16.10 -39.96
N GLU A 260 1.32 16.97 -40.75
CA GLU A 260 0.53 18.11 -40.25
C GLU A 260 -0.77 17.77 -39.53
N ARG A 261 -1.21 16.50 -39.52
CA ARG A 261 -2.45 16.07 -38.83
C ARG A 261 -2.23 15.44 -37.45
N VAL A 262 -1.01 15.19 -37.07
CA VAL A 262 -0.69 14.49 -35.80
C VAL A 262 -0.90 15.39 -34.59
N GLU A 263 -0.60 16.68 -34.69
CA GLU A 263 -0.77 17.65 -33.58
C GLU A 263 -2.24 17.81 -33.15
N THR A 264 -3.15 17.89 -34.12
CA THR A 264 -4.59 18.13 -33.86
C THR A 264 -5.27 16.96 -33.17
N VAL A 265 -4.81 15.73 -33.41
CA VAL A 265 -5.36 14.52 -32.77
C VAL A 265 -4.83 14.36 -31.34
N THR A 266 -3.57 14.68 -31.08
CA THR A 266 -2.98 14.67 -29.75
C THR A 266 -3.70 15.69 -28.87
N GLU A 267 -4.01 16.87 -29.36
CA GLU A 267 -4.72 17.92 -28.61
C GLU A 267 -6.18 17.53 -28.32
N VAL A 268 -6.90 16.93 -29.27
CA VAL A 268 -8.28 16.43 -29.04
C VAL A 268 -8.32 15.25 -28.08
N LEU A 269 -7.36 14.32 -28.15
CA LEU A 269 -7.27 13.20 -27.22
C LEU A 269 -6.87 13.66 -25.80
N THR A 270 -5.93 14.59 -25.71
CA THR A 270 -5.51 15.17 -24.43
C THR A 270 -6.63 15.95 -23.77
N ASN A 271 -7.34 16.79 -24.52
CA ASN A 271 -8.50 17.55 -24.01
C ASN A 271 -9.70 16.65 -23.65
N SER A 272 -9.94 15.56 -24.38
CA SER A 272 -10.99 14.60 -24.04
C SER A 272 -10.65 13.78 -22.81
N VAL A 273 -9.40 13.39 -22.61
CA VAL A 273 -8.91 12.69 -21.41
C VAL A 273 -8.92 13.65 -20.23
N THR A 274 -8.49 14.88 -20.36
CA THR A 274 -8.52 15.89 -19.29
C THR A 274 -9.95 16.19 -18.84
N LYS A 275 -10.90 16.33 -19.75
CA LYS A 275 -12.33 16.54 -19.40
C LYS A 275 -13.00 15.35 -18.71
N VAL A 276 -12.54 14.12 -18.94
CA VAL A 276 -13.05 12.92 -18.26
C VAL A 276 -12.41 12.75 -16.87
N VAL A 277 -11.19 13.25 -16.67
CA VAL A 277 -10.46 13.18 -15.40
C VAL A 277 -10.90 14.28 -14.41
N GLU A 278 -11.41 15.41 -14.88
CA GLU A 278 -11.89 16.51 -14.02
C GLU A 278 -13.24 16.25 -13.33
N LYS A 279 -13.98 15.19 -13.70
CA LYS A 279 -15.21 14.81 -12.99
C LYS A 279 -14.91 13.70 -11.96
N GLU A 280 -14.86 14.11 -10.69
CA GLU A 280 -14.84 13.29 -9.46
C GLU A 280 -13.48 12.73 -9.01
N VAL A 281 -12.61 13.58 -8.50
CA VAL A 281 -11.56 13.14 -7.58
C VAL A 281 -12.19 12.99 -6.19
N THR A 282 -12.62 11.79 -5.87
CA THR A 282 -13.07 11.43 -4.52
C THR A 282 -11.89 10.81 -3.78
N LYS A 283 -11.37 11.48 -2.74
CA LYS A 283 -10.36 10.92 -1.87
C LYS A 283 -11.04 9.94 -0.91
N VAL A 284 -10.67 8.66 -1.00
CA VAL A 284 -11.16 7.61 -0.10
C VAL A 284 -10.11 7.33 0.97
N VAL A 285 -10.50 7.46 2.23
CA VAL A 285 -9.68 7.04 3.38
C VAL A 285 -10.36 5.85 4.02
N ALA A 286 -9.71 4.70 4.04
CA ALA A 286 -10.20 3.50 4.70
C ALA A 286 -9.53 3.37 6.08
N ILE A 287 -10.34 3.18 7.13
CA ILE A 287 -9.88 2.95 8.50
C ILE A 287 -10.28 1.53 8.89
N ALA A 288 -9.30 0.67 9.20
CA ALA A 288 -9.51 -0.75 9.42
C ALA A 288 -9.72 -1.17 10.90
N ARG A 289 -9.42 -0.34 11.90
CA ARG A 289 -9.53 -0.69 13.33
C ARG A 289 -10.20 0.39 14.17
N ILE A 290 -10.99 -0.04 15.17
CA ILE A 290 -11.51 0.76 16.27
C ILE A 290 -10.35 1.12 17.21
N ASP A 291 -10.43 2.27 17.86
CA ASP A 291 -9.45 2.88 18.77
C ASP A 291 -8.33 3.70 18.11
N ARG A 292 -8.43 4.01 16.80
CA ARG A 292 -7.55 4.99 16.16
C ARG A 292 -8.35 6.17 15.60
N SER A 293 -7.84 7.37 15.83
CA SER A 293 -8.26 8.57 15.12
C SER A 293 -7.32 8.76 13.93
N GLU A 294 -7.84 8.91 12.72
CA GLU A 294 -7.04 9.29 11.56
C GLU A 294 -7.26 10.75 11.20
N ASN A 295 -6.15 11.47 11.06
CA ASN A 295 -6.13 12.84 10.58
C ASN A 295 -5.92 12.86 9.07
N VAL A 296 -6.87 13.42 8.35
CA VAL A 296 -6.83 13.58 6.90
C VAL A 296 -6.63 15.04 6.57
N MET A 297 -5.52 15.39 5.91
CA MET A 297 -5.35 16.74 5.37
C MET A 297 -6.34 16.99 4.25
N LEU A 298 -7.05 18.12 4.33
CA LEU A 298 -8.07 18.49 3.38
C LEU A 298 -7.44 19.30 2.23
N PRO A 299 -7.74 18.95 0.96
CA PRO A 299 -7.38 19.83 -0.14
C PRO A 299 -8.18 21.15 -0.03
N PRO A 300 -7.59 22.30 -0.44
CA PRO A 300 -8.26 23.59 -0.38
C PRO A 300 -9.60 23.67 -1.12
N SER A 301 -9.78 22.77 -2.10
CA SER A 301 -10.98 22.63 -2.92
C SER A 301 -12.09 21.79 -2.28
N ALA A 302 -11.85 21.11 -1.15
CA ALA A 302 -12.86 20.27 -0.50
C ALA A 302 -14.07 21.09 -0.04
N ARG A 303 -15.25 20.71 -0.47
CA ARG A 303 -16.53 21.38 -0.13
C ARG A 303 -17.48 20.48 0.64
N LYS A 304 -17.43 19.18 0.41
CA LYS A 304 -18.28 18.18 1.06
C LYS A 304 -17.47 16.97 1.47
N ALA A 305 -17.82 16.38 2.60
CA ALA A 305 -17.28 15.09 3.05
C ALA A 305 -18.42 14.09 3.22
N ARG A 306 -18.26 12.87 2.71
CA ARG A 306 -19.23 11.80 2.86
C ARG A 306 -18.60 10.68 3.67
N VAL A 307 -19.23 10.33 4.78
CA VAL A 307 -18.83 9.19 5.63
C VAL A 307 -19.70 7.99 5.27
N GLU A 308 -19.09 6.86 5.02
CA GLU A 308 -19.76 5.57 4.89
C GLU A 308 -19.16 4.59 5.88
N VAL A 309 -20.02 4.02 6.72
CA VAL A 309 -19.64 3.03 7.72
C VAL A 309 -20.61 1.87 7.70
N LYS A 310 -20.09 0.67 7.72
CA LYS A 310 -20.87 -0.57 7.88
C LYS A 310 -20.16 -1.46 8.89
N LEU A 311 -20.88 -1.85 9.93
CA LEU A 311 -20.38 -2.80 10.93
C LEU A 311 -20.42 -4.23 10.37
N ALA A 312 -19.45 -5.04 10.71
CA ALA A 312 -19.43 -6.45 10.41
C ALA A 312 -20.60 -7.17 11.11
N LYS A 313 -21.07 -8.27 10.53
CA LYS A 313 -22.20 -9.04 11.07
C LYS A 313 -21.88 -9.54 12.48
N GLY A 314 -22.74 -9.21 13.44
CA GLY A 314 -22.55 -9.60 14.84
C GLY A 314 -21.71 -8.63 15.68
N SER A 315 -21.18 -7.54 15.09
CA SER A 315 -20.47 -6.52 15.84
C SER A 315 -21.39 -5.67 16.72
N PRO A 316 -20.96 -5.28 17.93
CA PRO A 316 -21.71 -4.33 18.78
C PRO A 316 -21.78 -2.95 18.11
N ALA A 317 -22.68 -2.08 18.61
CA ALA A 317 -22.76 -0.70 18.13
C ALA A 317 -21.45 0.05 18.36
N ALA A 318 -21.13 1.01 17.49
CA ALA A 318 -19.95 1.86 17.60
C ALA A 318 -20.32 3.34 17.64
N HIS A 319 -19.57 4.14 18.40
CA HIS A 319 -19.63 5.59 18.33
C HIS A 319 -18.65 6.10 17.30
N LEU A 320 -19.11 6.94 16.40
CA LEU A 320 -18.28 7.63 15.42
C LEU A 320 -18.23 9.12 15.74
N GLN A 321 -17.09 9.73 15.49
CA GLN A 321 -16.88 11.16 15.60
C GLN A 321 -16.13 11.67 14.38
N LEU A 322 -16.67 12.67 13.71
CA LEU A 322 -15.99 13.42 12.66
C LEU A 322 -15.75 14.85 13.13
N MET A 323 -14.51 15.31 13.02
CA MET A 323 -14.11 16.67 13.37
C MET A 323 -13.41 17.32 12.19
N PHE A 324 -13.68 18.60 11.95
CA PHE A 324 -12.87 19.44 11.06
C PHE A 324 -12.04 20.43 11.88
N ARG A 325 -10.77 20.58 11.50
CA ARG A 325 -9.81 21.46 12.17
C ARG A 325 -9.20 22.44 11.18
N ASP A 326 -8.84 23.65 11.66
CA ASP A 326 -8.05 24.60 10.91
C ASP A 326 -6.55 24.22 10.90
N ALA A 327 -5.73 25.03 10.21
CA ALA A 327 -4.28 24.82 10.13
C ALA A 327 -3.57 24.97 11.51
N ALA A 328 -4.19 25.61 12.48
CA ALA A 328 -3.71 25.70 13.85
C ALA A 328 -4.20 24.58 14.76
N GLY A 329 -4.97 23.61 14.22
CA GLY A 329 -5.50 22.46 14.95
C GLY A 329 -6.77 22.73 15.74
N ARG A 330 -7.37 23.95 15.67
CA ARG A 330 -8.61 24.30 16.38
C ARG A 330 -9.80 23.63 15.69
N ILE A 331 -10.74 23.10 16.49
CA ILE A 331 -11.95 22.45 15.97
C ILE A 331 -12.90 23.52 15.41
N LEU A 332 -13.22 23.39 14.13
CA LEU A 332 -14.19 24.24 13.44
C LEU A 332 -15.59 23.63 13.43
N TRP A 333 -15.68 22.32 13.49
CA TRP A 333 -16.94 21.58 13.46
C TRP A 333 -16.74 20.14 13.94
N GLU A 334 -17.75 19.59 14.62
CA GLU A 334 -17.76 18.23 15.13
C GLU A 334 -19.16 17.62 15.03
N GLU A 335 -19.25 16.35 14.67
CA GLU A 335 -20.48 15.57 14.73
C GLU A 335 -20.19 14.14 15.21
N ARG A 336 -21.12 13.59 16.00
CA ARG A 336 -21.03 12.24 16.57
C ARG A 336 -22.26 11.42 16.19
N TRP A 337 -22.03 10.13 15.90
CA TRP A 337 -23.10 9.19 15.58
C TRP A 337 -22.92 7.88 16.34
N THR A 338 -24.06 7.27 16.72
CA THR A 338 -24.08 5.86 17.14
C THR A 338 -24.51 5.01 15.96
N VAL A 339 -23.65 4.07 15.55
CA VAL A 339 -23.90 3.19 14.42
C VAL A 339 -24.23 1.80 14.95
N LYS A 340 -25.42 1.26 14.60
CA LYS A 340 -25.87 -0.09 14.99
C LYS A 340 -25.67 -1.13 13.89
N LYS A 341 -25.70 -0.72 12.62
CA LYS A 341 -25.47 -1.59 11.44
C LYS A 341 -24.66 -0.86 10.38
N SER A 342 -25.17 0.26 9.89
CA SER A 342 -24.49 1.10 8.90
C SER A 342 -24.91 2.56 9.06
N LYS A 343 -24.03 3.46 8.60
CA LYS A 343 -24.28 4.90 8.53
C LYS A 343 -23.70 5.46 7.24
N LYS A 344 -24.50 6.27 6.54
CA LYS A 344 -24.03 7.15 5.47
C LYS A 344 -24.43 8.57 5.84
N ALA A 345 -23.49 9.49 5.83
CA ALA A 345 -23.72 10.88 6.09
C ALA A 345 -22.91 11.73 5.11
N THR A 346 -23.46 12.86 4.68
CA THR A 346 -22.73 13.86 3.90
C THR A 346 -22.78 15.16 4.67
N VAL A 347 -21.62 15.71 4.95
CA VAL A 347 -21.45 16.95 5.71
C VAL A 347 -20.76 18.00 4.85
N LYS A 348 -21.07 19.28 5.11
CA LYS A 348 -20.39 20.40 4.46
C LYS A 348 -19.04 20.62 5.15
N VAL A 349 -17.98 20.75 4.36
CA VAL A 349 -16.66 21.09 4.90
C VAL A 349 -16.67 22.58 5.29
N PRO A 350 -16.35 22.95 6.53
CA PRO A 350 -16.30 24.33 6.96
C PRO A 350 -15.24 25.13 6.19
N SER A 351 -15.49 26.42 5.99
CA SER A 351 -14.49 27.33 5.44
C SER A 351 -13.28 27.43 6.38
N GLY A 352 -12.07 27.35 5.84
CA GLY A 352 -10.83 27.35 6.63
C GLY A 352 -10.42 26.01 7.22
N ALA A 353 -11.18 24.93 6.97
CA ALA A 353 -10.78 23.60 7.41
C ALA A 353 -9.54 23.11 6.63
N ALA A 354 -8.51 22.70 7.37
CA ALA A 354 -7.24 22.18 6.84
C ALA A 354 -7.09 20.67 7.06
N ALA A 355 -7.80 20.11 8.05
CA ALA A 355 -7.78 18.67 8.35
C ALA A 355 -9.17 18.17 8.80
N ALA A 356 -9.43 16.88 8.55
CA ALA A 356 -10.54 16.13 9.11
C ALA A 356 -10.02 14.97 9.94
N THR A 357 -10.56 14.79 11.13
CA THR A 357 -10.30 13.63 11.98
C THR A 357 -11.55 12.77 12.04
N LEU A 358 -11.46 11.51 11.64
CA LEU A 358 -12.52 10.54 11.82
C LEU A 358 -12.06 9.49 12.83
N SER A 359 -12.82 9.34 13.92
CA SER A 359 -12.52 8.40 14.98
C SER A 359 -13.73 7.52 15.30
N ALA A 360 -13.46 6.32 15.82
CA ALA A 360 -14.47 5.38 16.26
C ALA A 360 -14.18 4.91 17.69
N GLY A 361 -15.18 4.92 18.55
CA GLY A 361 -15.12 4.47 19.93
C GLY A 361 -16.12 3.35 20.22
N ARG A 362 -15.93 2.65 21.35
CA ARG A 362 -16.78 1.55 21.80
C ARG A 362 -18.03 2.03 22.52
N THR A 363 -19.12 1.29 22.42
CA THR A 363 -20.36 1.51 23.20
C THR A 363 -20.48 0.57 24.42
N GLY A 364 -19.37 0.14 25.02
CA GLY A 364 -19.39 -0.75 26.19
C GLY A 364 -19.51 -2.24 25.82
N GLY A 365 -18.70 -3.09 26.44
CA GLY A 365 -18.63 -4.55 26.26
C GLY A 365 -17.24 -5.04 25.88
N ASP A 366 -16.95 -6.32 26.20
CA ASP A 366 -15.61 -6.91 26.07
C ASP A 366 -15.21 -7.28 24.61
N LYS A 367 -16.16 -7.23 23.66
CA LYS A 367 -15.87 -7.55 22.26
C LYS A 367 -15.63 -6.30 21.44
N PRO A 368 -14.54 -6.26 20.64
CA PRO A 368 -14.31 -5.15 19.72
C PRO A 368 -15.40 -5.13 18.64
N SER A 369 -15.86 -3.92 18.26
CA SER A 369 -16.70 -3.76 17.08
C SER A 369 -15.79 -3.85 15.84
N MET A 370 -16.18 -4.66 14.86
CA MET A 370 -15.48 -4.77 13.59
C MET A 370 -16.25 -4.03 12.51
N PHE A 371 -15.55 -3.42 11.57
CA PHE A 371 -16.16 -2.72 10.46
C PHE A 371 -15.91 -3.46 9.14
N ASP A 372 -16.97 -3.69 8.36
CA ASP A 372 -16.86 -4.09 6.95
C ASP A 372 -16.42 -2.92 6.07
N THR A 373 -16.85 -1.72 6.42
CA THR A 373 -16.56 -0.51 5.64
C THR A 373 -16.48 0.68 6.58
N PHE A 374 -15.39 1.43 6.49
CA PHE A 374 -15.19 2.68 7.20
C PHE A 374 -14.44 3.65 6.29
N MET A 375 -15.16 4.56 5.63
CA MET A 375 -14.62 5.41 4.59
C MET A 375 -15.06 6.87 4.75
N LEU A 376 -14.15 7.78 4.46
CA LEU A 376 -14.40 9.21 4.30
C LEU A 376 -14.11 9.61 2.85
N TYR A 377 -15.13 10.08 2.15
CA TYR A 377 -15.01 10.61 0.79
C TYR A 377 -15.00 12.13 0.84
N LEU A 378 -14.07 12.77 0.17
CA LEU A 378 -14.02 14.21 0.01
C LEU A 378 -14.48 14.59 -1.40
N LYS A 379 -15.46 15.48 -1.51
CA LYS A 379 -15.89 16.06 -2.79
C LYS A 379 -15.40 17.49 -2.89
N GLN A 380 -14.83 17.81 -4.03
CA GLN A 380 -14.47 19.16 -4.44
C GLN A 380 -15.71 19.99 -4.79
#